data_b5a43cca87ab2c949f44805e3085faae
#
_entry.id   b5a43cca87ab2c949f44805e3085faae
#
_cell.length_a   1.000
_cell.length_b   1.000
_cell.length_c   1.000
_cell.angle_alpha   90.00
_cell.angle_beta   90.00
_cell.angle_gamma   90.00
#
_symmetry.space_group_name_H-M   'P 1'
#
loop_
_entity.id
_entity.type
_entity.pdbx_description
1 polymer ?
#
loop_
_entity_poly.entity_id
_entity_poly.type
_entity_poly.pdbx_seq_one_letter_code
_entity_poly.pdbx_strand_id
1 'polypeptide(L)'
;MRSIGVFTACAGVLLSLTAAYGLPKQIIILRHAEKTDTGGLCSVGEGRKNALVAQYLGKGAKDSLFVSGEQPAAFYAITGHTKETIEPAANTWPGAPLKFPGKVYKKKFPDDWADQWTKDAAKEVLTNYDGKIVVMAWEHHRIADEDNSKYPETLRHLLGIDKSENDWSKNWCGSNYDFFWIVDYDPDAKYDPKSGVPPTPIKVTSKLQDFGGDYPAYPPRNEWGAPEPNKVFKGPTHCDPTPKPLCPAP
;
A
#
# COMPACT_ATOMS: atom_id res chain seq x y z
N MET A 1 54.50 -40.84 39.34
CA MET A 1 53.37 -41.04 38.38
C MET A 1 52.56 -39.76 38.31
N ARG A 2 52.65 -39.03 37.20
CA ARG A 2 51.87 -37.77 36.97
C ARG A 2 50.73 -38.09 36.03
N SER A 3 49.51 -37.89 36.51
CA SER A 3 48.26 -38.07 35.72
C SER A 3 48.03 -36.81 34.86
N ILE A 4 47.94 -36.99 33.55
CA ILE A 4 47.60 -35.93 32.60
C ILE A 4 46.10 -36.02 32.37
N GLY A 5 45.35 -35.02 32.88
CA GLY A 5 43.93 -34.89 32.60
C GLY A 5 43.71 -34.26 31.23
N VAL A 6 43.03 -34.98 30.35
CA VAL A 6 42.60 -34.48 29.05
C VAL A 6 41.28 -33.74 29.24
N PHE A 7 41.26 -32.42 29.02
CA PHE A 7 40.05 -31.61 28.95
C PHE A 7 39.50 -31.67 27.52
N THR A 8 38.37 -32.36 27.33
CA THR A 8 37.63 -32.34 26.09
C THR A 8 36.74 -31.09 26.09
N ALA A 9 37.10 -30.09 25.31
CA ALA A 9 36.26 -28.92 25.09
C ALA A 9 35.13 -29.27 24.08
N CYS A 10 33.90 -29.42 24.56
CA CYS A 10 32.74 -29.47 23.69
C CYS A 10 32.42 -28.07 23.13
N ALA A 11 32.77 -27.83 21.89
CA ALA A 11 32.35 -26.65 21.15
C ALA A 11 30.85 -26.81 20.81
N GLY A 12 29.98 -26.16 21.59
CA GLY A 12 28.55 -26.07 21.30
C GLY A 12 28.35 -25.18 20.08
N VAL A 13 27.90 -25.76 18.97
CA VAL A 13 27.43 -25.02 17.81
C VAL A 13 26.06 -24.44 18.16
N LEU A 14 26.01 -23.15 18.45
CA LEU A 14 24.76 -22.41 18.57
C LEU A 14 24.16 -22.27 17.17
N LEU A 15 23.27 -23.17 16.78
CA LEU A 15 22.40 -23.02 15.63
C LEU A 15 21.43 -21.87 15.93
N SER A 16 21.70 -20.70 15.39
CA SER A 16 20.75 -19.59 15.39
C SER A 16 19.57 -19.98 14.52
N LEU A 17 18.48 -20.42 15.13
CA LEU A 17 17.20 -20.61 14.46
C LEU A 17 16.71 -19.21 14.01
N THR A 18 16.88 -18.90 12.74
CA THR A 18 16.25 -17.74 12.12
C THR A 18 14.75 -18.01 12.03
N ALA A 19 13.95 -17.20 12.68
CA ALA A 19 12.49 -17.29 12.56
C ALA A 19 12.11 -16.83 11.14
N ALA A 20 11.69 -17.78 10.31
CA ALA A 20 11.10 -17.50 9.02
C ALA A 20 9.59 -17.32 9.19
N TYR A 21 9.04 -16.27 8.60
CA TYR A 21 7.62 -15.90 8.68
C TYR A 21 6.89 -16.33 7.42
N GLY A 22 5.64 -16.78 7.54
CA GLY A 22 4.76 -16.97 6.41
C GLY A 22 4.37 -15.62 5.81
N LEU A 23 4.23 -15.57 4.49
CA LEU A 23 3.88 -14.35 3.78
C LEU A 23 2.36 -14.09 3.79
N PRO A 24 1.91 -12.84 3.65
CA PRO A 24 0.52 -12.56 3.35
C PRO A 24 0.13 -13.25 2.05
N LYS A 25 -1.11 -13.72 1.94
CA LYS A 25 -1.64 -14.24 0.68
C LYS A 25 -1.66 -13.15 -0.40
N GLN A 26 -2.11 -11.97 -0.01
CA GLN A 26 -2.29 -10.85 -0.93
C GLN A 26 -2.12 -9.51 -0.24
N ILE A 27 -1.50 -8.56 -0.94
CA ILE A 27 -1.45 -7.16 -0.55
C ILE A 27 -2.14 -6.33 -1.65
N ILE A 28 -3.14 -5.54 -1.26
CA ILE A 28 -3.85 -4.61 -2.15
C ILE A 28 -3.33 -3.21 -1.86
N ILE A 29 -2.69 -2.59 -2.84
CA ILE A 29 -2.13 -1.25 -2.71
C ILE A 29 -2.95 -0.29 -3.55
N LEU A 30 -3.30 0.86 -2.98
CA LEU A 30 -3.93 1.96 -3.68
C LEU A 30 -3.31 3.29 -3.24
N ARG A 31 -3.48 4.29 -4.08
CA ARG A 31 -3.15 5.66 -3.72
C ARG A 31 -4.29 6.29 -2.92
N HIS A 32 -3.97 7.34 -2.13
CA HIS A 32 -5.01 8.20 -1.56
C HIS A 32 -5.92 8.79 -2.64
N ALA A 33 -7.17 9.09 -2.28
CA ALA A 33 -8.10 9.81 -3.14
C ALA A 33 -7.66 11.27 -3.38
N GLU A 34 -8.31 11.97 -4.29
CA GLU A 34 -8.02 13.34 -4.66
C GLU A 34 -8.13 14.27 -3.45
N LYS A 35 -7.17 15.18 -3.34
CA LYS A 35 -7.06 16.08 -2.19
C LYS A 35 -7.08 17.55 -2.59
N THR A 36 -7.39 18.38 -1.62
CA THR A 36 -7.22 19.83 -1.71
C THR A 36 -5.72 20.21 -1.60
N ASP A 37 -5.39 21.43 -1.92
CA ASP A 37 -4.07 22.02 -1.68
C ASP A 37 -3.71 22.09 -0.19
N THR A 38 -4.70 22.08 0.70
CA THR A 38 -4.53 22.09 2.16
C THR A 38 -4.37 20.70 2.78
N GLY A 39 -4.55 19.62 2.00
CA GLY A 39 -4.21 18.25 2.37
C GLY A 39 -5.36 17.35 2.80
N GLY A 40 -6.60 17.85 2.95
CA GLY A 40 -7.80 17.00 3.13
C GLY A 40 -8.34 16.51 1.79
N LEU A 41 -9.25 15.55 1.78
CA LEU A 41 -9.89 15.12 0.55
C LEU A 41 -10.73 16.26 -0.06
N CYS A 42 -10.70 16.40 -1.37
CA CYS A 42 -11.58 17.28 -2.09
C CYS A 42 -12.92 16.56 -2.39
N SER A 43 -13.90 17.26 -2.96
CA SER A 43 -15.22 16.67 -3.25
C SER A 43 -15.15 15.44 -4.16
N VAL A 44 -14.21 15.40 -5.11
CA VAL A 44 -13.98 14.20 -5.94
C VAL A 44 -13.43 13.08 -5.10
N GLY A 45 -12.43 13.37 -4.25
CA GLY A 45 -11.85 12.38 -3.34
C GLY A 45 -12.85 11.83 -2.34
N GLU A 46 -13.77 12.67 -1.83
CA GLU A 46 -14.89 12.22 -0.98
C GLU A 46 -15.81 11.25 -1.75
N GLY A 47 -16.12 11.56 -3.01
CA GLY A 47 -16.86 10.65 -3.89
C GLY A 47 -16.13 9.33 -4.10
N ARG A 48 -14.84 9.36 -4.45
CA ARG A 48 -14.00 8.17 -4.63
C ARG A 48 -13.96 7.31 -3.37
N LYS A 49 -13.75 7.91 -2.23
CA LYS A 49 -13.75 7.22 -0.92
C LYS A 49 -15.03 6.41 -0.72
N ASN A 50 -16.19 7.01 -0.99
CA ASN A 50 -17.47 6.33 -0.85
C ASN A 50 -17.66 5.22 -1.90
N ALA A 51 -17.21 5.47 -3.12
CA ALA A 51 -17.24 4.48 -4.20
C ALA A 51 -16.34 3.28 -3.91
N LEU A 52 -15.16 3.49 -3.34
CA LEU A 52 -14.26 2.41 -2.89
C LEU A 52 -14.93 1.49 -1.88
N VAL A 53 -15.70 2.05 -0.94
CA VAL A 53 -16.48 1.25 0.02
C VAL A 53 -17.53 0.41 -0.67
N ALA A 54 -18.34 1.05 -1.50
CA ALA A 54 -19.51 0.39 -2.10
C ALA A 54 -19.12 -0.62 -3.18
N GLN A 55 -18.04 -0.34 -3.92
CA GLN A 55 -17.68 -1.13 -5.10
C GLN A 55 -16.62 -2.20 -4.81
N TYR A 56 -15.57 -1.91 -3.98
CA TYR A 56 -14.40 -2.76 -3.92
C TYR A 56 -13.97 -3.22 -2.53
N LEU A 57 -13.91 -2.31 -1.56
CA LEU A 57 -13.20 -2.53 -0.31
C LEU A 57 -14.10 -2.71 0.91
N GLY A 58 -15.35 -2.31 0.83
CA GLY A 58 -16.30 -2.45 1.92
C GLY A 58 -16.83 -3.89 2.05
N LYS A 59 -17.32 -4.22 3.24
CA LYS A 59 -18.04 -5.48 3.44
C LYS A 59 -19.32 -5.47 2.64
N GLY A 60 -19.47 -6.44 1.74
CA GLY A 60 -20.61 -6.51 0.82
C GLY A 60 -20.49 -5.62 -0.41
N ALA A 61 -19.28 -5.13 -0.73
CA ALA A 61 -18.99 -4.39 -1.95
C ALA A 61 -19.38 -5.19 -3.20
N LYS A 62 -19.89 -4.48 -4.21
CA LYS A 62 -20.48 -5.07 -5.42
C LYS A 62 -19.48 -5.92 -6.22
N ASP A 63 -18.27 -5.40 -6.45
CA ASP A 63 -17.16 -6.05 -7.14
C ASP A 63 -15.97 -6.23 -6.19
N SER A 64 -16.29 -6.79 -5.02
CA SER A 64 -15.32 -6.95 -3.94
C SER A 64 -13.98 -7.48 -4.42
N LEU A 65 -12.90 -6.87 -3.96
CA LEU A 65 -11.54 -7.41 -4.14
C LEU A 65 -11.27 -8.62 -3.25
N PHE A 66 -12.13 -8.88 -2.29
CA PHE A 66 -12.03 -10.03 -1.40
C PHE A 66 -12.88 -11.17 -1.96
N VAL A 67 -12.27 -12.31 -2.23
CA VAL A 67 -12.99 -13.49 -2.71
C VAL A 67 -14.05 -13.89 -1.67
N SER A 68 -15.14 -14.51 -2.11
CA SER A 68 -16.24 -14.93 -1.23
C SER A 68 -15.72 -15.73 -0.03
N GLY A 69 -16.06 -15.28 1.18
CA GLY A 69 -15.61 -15.85 2.44
C GLY A 69 -14.27 -15.30 2.97
N GLU A 70 -13.54 -14.50 2.18
CA GLU A 70 -12.33 -13.85 2.63
C GLU A 70 -12.62 -12.45 3.18
N GLN A 71 -11.73 -11.98 4.05
CA GLN A 71 -11.80 -10.64 4.61
C GLN A 71 -10.40 -10.06 4.78
N PRO A 72 -10.26 -8.73 4.74
CA PRO A 72 -8.98 -8.11 5.06
C PRO A 72 -8.64 -8.37 6.52
N ALA A 73 -7.36 -8.61 6.80
CA ALA A 73 -6.86 -8.73 8.16
C ALA A 73 -6.46 -7.39 8.76
N ALA A 74 -6.07 -6.42 7.92
CA ALA A 74 -5.76 -5.07 8.34
C ALA A 74 -5.82 -4.08 7.16
N PHE A 75 -5.97 -2.80 7.52
CA PHE A 75 -5.78 -1.66 6.64
C PHE A 75 -4.60 -0.82 7.15
N TYR A 76 -3.81 -0.27 6.22
CA TYR A 76 -2.68 0.58 6.53
C TYR A 76 -2.79 1.91 5.80
N ALA A 77 -2.45 2.99 6.48
CA ALA A 77 -2.39 4.33 5.92
C ALA A 77 -1.11 5.04 6.38
N ILE A 78 -0.56 5.93 5.54
CA ILE A 78 0.66 6.67 5.87
C ILE A 78 0.39 8.12 6.28
N THR A 79 -0.58 8.79 5.66
CA THR A 79 -0.93 10.19 5.88
C THR A 79 -2.39 10.35 6.23
N GLY A 80 -2.79 11.57 6.65
CA GLY A 80 -4.19 11.85 6.97
C GLY A 80 -5.13 11.57 5.81
N HIS A 81 -4.81 12.03 4.60
CA HIS A 81 -5.67 11.79 3.43
C HIS A 81 -5.64 10.34 2.93
N THR A 82 -4.56 9.58 3.13
CA THR A 82 -4.59 8.13 2.88
C THR A 82 -5.49 7.42 3.89
N LYS A 83 -5.46 7.86 5.16
CA LYS A 83 -6.39 7.38 6.18
C LYS A 83 -7.83 7.72 5.82
N GLU A 84 -8.12 8.98 5.51
CA GLU A 84 -9.46 9.41 5.09
C GLU A 84 -10.00 8.61 3.92
N THR A 85 -9.12 8.21 2.99
CA THR A 85 -9.49 7.42 1.82
C THR A 85 -10.02 6.03 2.17
N ILE A 86 -9.37 5.33 3.11
CA ILE A 86 -9.70 3.92 3.38
C ILE A 86 -10.42 3.67 4.71
N GLU A 87 -10.47 4.64 5.62
CA GLU A 87 -11.13 4.48 6.92
C GLU A 87 -12.60 4.07 6.81
N PRO A 88 -13.41 4.63 5.90
CA PRO A 88 -14.79 4.17 5.74
C PRO A 88 -14.90 2.70 5.34
N ALA A 89 -14.00 2.21 4.46
CA ALA A 89 -13.95 0.79 4.11
C ALA A 89 -13.52 -0.07 5.30
N ALA A 90 -12.47 0.31 6.02
CA ALA A 90 -11.99 -0.38 7.20
C ALA A 90 -13.09 -0.51 8.27
N ASN A 91 -13.88 0.53 8.47
CA ASN A 91 -14.99 0.55 9.44
C ASN A 91 -16.10 -0.47 9.12
N THR A 92 -16.20 -0.95 7.89
CA THR A 92 -17.13 -2.03 7.54
C THR A 92 -16.65 -3.42 7.98
N TRP A 93 -15.38 -3.55 8.39
CA TRP A 93 -14.73 -4.79 8.78
C TRP A 93 -14.29 -4.76 10.26
N PRO A 94 -15.17 -5.07 11.23
CA PRO A 94 -14.88 -4.92 12.66
C PRO A 94 -13.64 -5.67 13.16
N GLY A 95 -13.22 -6.72 12.45
CA GLY A 95 -12.03 -7.52 12.78
C GLY A 95 -10.73 -7.05 12.13
N ALA A 96 -10.76 -6.02 11.26
CA ALA A 96 -9.62 -5.54 10.52
C ALA A 96 -9.20 -4.13 10.99
N PRO A 97 -8.20 -4.01 11.86
CA PRO A 97 -7.77 -2.71 12.36
C PRO A 97 -7.23 -1.82 11.26
N LEU A 98 -7.50 -0.51 11.35
CA LEU A 98 -6.81 0.50 10.57
C LEU A 98 -5.56 0.95 11.33
N LYS A 99 -4.40 0.63 10.77
CA LYS A 99 -3.10 1.03 11.31
C LYS A 99 -2.63 2.33 10.67
N PHE A 100 -2.45 3.32 11.51
CA PHE A 100 -2.05 4.66 11.13
C PHE A 100 -1.14 5.22 12.21
N PRO A 101 -0.01 5.86 11.87
CA PRO A 101 0.99 6.29 12.86
C PRO A 101 0.57 7.47 13.73
N GLY A 102 -0.68 7.90 13.68
CA GLY A 102 -1.30 8.82 14.65
C GLY A 102 -0.84 10.28 14.59
N LYS A 103 0.02 10.66 13.65
CA LYS A 103 0.43 12.06 13.49
C LYS A 103 -0.39 12.72 12.41
N VAL A 104 -1.37 13.49 12.86
CA VAL A 104 -2.28 14.29 12.06
C VAL A 104 -1.53 15.48 11.46
N TYR A 105 -1.77 15.73 10.16
CA TYR A 105 -1.66 17.01 9.45
C TYR A 105 -0.68 18.05 10.03
N LYS A 106 0.61 17.85 9.86
CA LYS A 106 1.52 18.98 9.75
C LYS A 106 1.88 19.14 8.28
N LYS A 107 1.93 20.37 7.82
CA LYS A 107 2.17 20.81 6.42
C LYS A 107 3.40 20.18 5.73
N LYS A 108 4.23 19.44 6.45
CA LYS A 108 5.31 18.57 5.99
C LYS A 108 5.55 17.47 7.02
N PHE A 109 5.33 16.23 6.62
CA PHE A 109 6.00 15.13 7.31
C PHE A 109 7.49 15.21 6.93
N PRO A 110 8.41 15.07 7.87
CA PRO A 110 9.80 14.81 7.52
C PRO A 110 9.85 13.57 6.61
N ASP A 111 10.57 13.65 5.50
CA ASP A 111 10.66 12.54 4.53
C ASP A 111 11.20 11.28 5.20
N ASP A 112 12.18 11.42 6.11
CA ASP A 112 12.77 10.35 6.92
C ASP A 112 11.75 9.60 7.80
N TRP A 113 10.76 10.32 8.36
CA TRP A 113 9.71 9.67 9.13
C TRP A 113 8.78 8.83 8.24
N ALA A 114 8.41 9.33 7.07
CA ALA A 114 7.55 8.60 6.15
C ALA A 114 8.27 7.39 5.54
N ASP A 115 9.60 7.50 5.32
CA ASP A 115 10.42 6.37 4.89
C ASP A 115 10.47 5.30 5.98
N GLN A 116 10.72 5.70 7.24
CA GLN A 116 10.74 4.75 8.35
C GLN A 116 9.39 4.04 8.52
N TRP A 117 8.28 4.79 8.45
CA TRP A 117 6.96 4.20 8.55
C TRP A 117 6.66 3.25 7.37
N THR A 118 7.11 3.58 6.16
CA THR A 118 6.95 2.72 5.00
C THR A 118 7.70 1.40 5.19
N LYS A 119 8.93 1.44 5.71
CA LYS A 119 9.71 0.24 6.09
C LYS A 119 9.01 -0.59 7.16
N ASP A 120 8.60 0.04 8.24
CA ASP A 120 7.99 -0.64 9.38
C ASP A 120 6.67 -1.30 8.97
N ALA A 121 5.83 -0.60 8.20
CA ALA A 121 4.58 -1.13 7.69
C ALA A 121 4.80 -2.31 6.73
N ALA A 122 5.73 -2.18 5.77
CA ALA A 122 6.04 -3.27 4.85
C ALA A 122 6.56 -4.50 5.60
N LYS A 123 7.50 -4.31 6.54
CA LYS A 123 8.02 -5.39 7.38
C LYS A 123 6.92 -6.05 8.20
N GLU A 124 6.07 -5.26 8.86
CA GLU A 124 4.95 -5.76 9.66
C GLU A 124 3.98 -6.58 8.81
N VAL A 125 3.64 -6.07 7.62
CA VAL A 125 2.76 -6.77 6.68
C VAL A 125 3.36 -8.12 6.27
N LEU A 126 4.64 -8.17 5.94
CA LEU A 126 5.32 -9.39 5.52
C LEU A 126 5.57 -10.42 6.64
N THR A 127 5.48 -10.01 7.92
CA THR A 127 5.80 -10.90 9.05
C THR A 127 4.60 -11.31 9.89
N ASN A 128 3.52 -10.52 9.90
CA ASN A 128 2.43 -10.72 10.85
C ASN A 128 1.11 -11.17 10.21
N TYR A 129 1.07 -11.33 8.89
CA TYR A 129 -0.17 -11.62 8.16
C TYR A 129 -0.07 -12.86 7.28
N ASP A 130 0.53 -13.93 7.81
CA ASP A 130 0.64 -15.24 7.13
C ASP A 130 -0.71 -15.68 6.55
N GLY A 131 -0.75 -15.88 5.23
CA GLY A 131 -1.94 -16.31 4.49
C GLY A 131 -3.11 -15.33 4.47
N LYS A 132 -2.93 -14.08 4.92
CA LYS A 132 -4.00 -13.07 5.03
C LYS A 132 -3.95 -12.04 3.89
N ILE A 133 -5.03 -11.27 3.77
CA ILE A 133 -5.12 -10.14 2.85
C ILE A 133 -4.94 -8.84 3.64
N VAL A 134 -4.11 -7.93 3.13
CA VAL A 134 -3.86 -6.61 3.71
C VAL A 134 -4.10 -5.53 2.68
N VAL A 135 -4.70 -4.41 3.09
CA VAL A 135 -4.93 -3.24 2.24
C VAL A 135 -4.02 -2.10 2.69
N MET A 136 -3.32 -1.45 1.74
CA MET A 136 -2.41 -0.35 2.00
C MET A 136 -2.76 0.86 1.14
N ALA A 137 -3.16 1.99 1.75
CA ALA A 137 -3.33 3.26 1.06
C ALA A 137 -2.11 4.13 1.29
N TRP A 138 -1.45 4.56 0.22
CA TRP A 138 -0.13 5.19 0.30
C TRP A 138 -0.01 6.45 -0.56
N GLU A 139 1.08 7.18 -0.38
CA GLU A 139 1.50 8.27 -1.27
C GLU A 139 2.12 7.69 -2.55
N HIS A 140 1.76 8.24 -3.72
CA HIS A 140 2.19 7.68 -5.00
C HIS A 140 3.72 7.47 -5.11
N HIS A 141 4.51 8.48 -4.74
CA HIS A 141 5.97 8.42 -4.79
C HIS A 141 6.59 7.45 -3.77
N ARG A 142 5.83 7.02 -2.75
CA ARG A 142 6.24 5.97 -1.81
C ARG A 142 5.64 4.61 -2.14
N ILE A 143 4.72 4.56 -3.10
CA ILE A 143 4.33 3.29 -3.71
C ILE A 143 5.43 2.87 -4.68
N ALA A 144 5.79 3.74 -5.63
CA ALA A 144 6.86 3.51 -6.60
C ALA A 144 7.41 4.83 -7.14
N ASP A 145 8.74 4.90 -7.21
CA ASP A 145 9.48 6.02 -7.79
C ASP A 145 10.74 5.44 -8.45
N GLU A 146 10.83 5.52 -9.79
CA GLU A 146 11.92 4.94 -10.55
C GLU A 146 13.27 5.61 -10.25
N ASP A 147 13.26 6.91 -10.03
CA ASP A 147 14.48 7.67 -9.75
C ASP A 147 15.10 7.35 -8.39
N ASN A 148 14.32 6.83 -7.45
CA ASN A 148 14.74 6.41 -6.11
C ASN A 148 15.66 7.40 -5.36
N SER A 149 16.04 8.50 -6.00
CA SER A 149 17.00 9.45 -5.44
C SER A 149 16.43 10.22 -4.27
N LYS A 150 15.14 10.50 -4.30
CA LYS A 150 14.45 11.26 -3.27
C LYS A 150 13.69 10.38 -2.27
N TYR A 151 13.20 9.23 -2.73
CA TYR A 151 12.38 8.32 -1.94
C TYR A 151 12.93 6.88 -2.04
N PRO A 152 14.04 6.59 -1.33
CA PRO A 152 14.72 5.29 -1.46
C PRO A 152 13.89 4.11 -0.96
N GLU A 153 12.90 4.38 -0.11
CA GLU A 153 12.09 3.36 0.54
C GLU A 153 10.66 3.37 -0.01
N THR A 154 10.46 2.64 -1.11
CA THR A 154 9.12 2.48 -1.72
C THR A 154 8.53 1.11 -1.39
N LEU A 155 7.19 1.02 -1.38
CA LEU A 155 6.51 -0.27 -1.27
C LEU A 155 6.91 -1.21 -2.40
N ARG A 156 7.14 -0.68 -3.61
CA ARG A 156 7.62 -1.46 -4.75
C ARG A 156 8.89 -2.24 -4.42
N HIS A 157 9.87 -1.59 -3.80
CA HIS A 157 11.12 -2.25 -3.40
C HIS A 157 10.92 -3.15 -2.18
N LEU A 158 10.32 -2.61 -1.12
CA LEU A 158 10.18 -3.31 0.17
C LEU A 158 9.31 -4.58 0.10
N LEU A 159 8.37 -4.63 -0.83
CA LEU A 159 7.50 -5.78 -1.08
C LEU A 159 8.00 -6.66 -2.24
N GLY A 160 9.15 -6.35 -2.82
CA GLY A 160 9.77 -7.13 -3.92
C GLY A 160 9.00 -7.05 -5.25
N ILE A 161 8.15 -6.05 -5.43
CA ILE A 161 7.40 -5.83 -6.68
C ILE A 161 8.37 -5.54 -7.84
N ASP A 162 9.51 -4.93 -7.54
CA ASP A 162 10.59 -4.64 -8.49
C ASP A 162 11.24 -5.89 -9.08
N LYS A 163 11.03 -7.04 -8.48
CA LYS A 163 11.49 -8.34 -9.01
C LYS A 163 10.52 -8.92 -10.04
N SER A 164 9.32 -8.35 -10.17
CA SER A 164 8.40 -8.69 -11.24
C SER A 164 8.83 -7.99 -12.53
N GLU A 165 8.70 -8.66 -13.68
CA GLU A 165 9.08 -8.12 -14.99
C GLU A 165 8.07 -7.09 -15.56
N ASN A 166 7.34 -6.42 -14.69
CA ASN A 166 6.29 -5.47 -15.08
C ASN A 166 6.83 -4.05 -15.17
N ASP A 167 7.11 -3.56 -16.36
CA ASP A 167 7.59 -2.18 -16.58
C ASP A 167 6.67 -1.10 -16.03
N TRP A 168 5.35 -1.32 -16.05
CA TRP A 168 4.37 -0.38 -15.52
C TRP A 168 4.50 -0.15 -14.00
N SER A 169 5.12 -1.07 -13.28
CA SER A 169 5.29 -0.97 -11.83
C SER A 169 6.48 -0.08 -11.40
N LYS A 170 7.26 0.46 -12.35
CA LYS A 170 8.45 1.28 -12.04
C LYS A 170 8.08 2.59 -11.35
N ASN A 171 6.96 3.18 -11.75
CA ASN A 171 6.47 4.45 -11.24
C ASN A 171 4.99 4.42 -10.94
N TRP A 172 4.59 5.04 -9.83
CA TRP A 172 3.19 5.40 -9.64
C TRP A 172 3.00 6.89 -9.92
N CYS A 173 2.43 7.17 -11.06
CA CYS A 173 2.27 8.55 -11.53
C CYS A 173 1.42 9.41 -10.61
N GLY A 174 1.85 10.65 -10.41
CA GLY A 174 1.15 11.61 -9.58
C GLY A 174 -0.25 12.03 -10.07
N SER A 175 -0.60 11.73 -11.33
CA SER A 175 -1.95 11.92 -11.88
C SER A 175 -2.84 10.69 -11.74
N ASN A 176 -2.28 9.55 -11.33
CA ASN A 176 -3.00 8.28 -11.32
C ASN A 176 -3.61 7.99 -9.95
N TYR A 177 -4.95 8.03 -9.87
CA TYR A 177 -5.74 7.67 -8.70
C TYR A 177 -6.54 6.38 -8.91
N ASP A 178 -6.53 5.82 -10.14
CA ASP A 178 -7.55 4.89 -10.62
C ASP A 178 -7.17 3.42 -10.49
N PHE A 179 -6.04 3.11 -9.89
CA PHE A 179 -5.58 1.73 -9.87
C PHE A 179 -5.48 1.14 -8.47
N PHE A 180 -5.62 -0.18 -8.44
CA PHE A 180 -5.09 -1.04 -7.41
C PHE A 180 -3.87 -1.78 -7.97
N TRP A 181 -2.83 -1.90 -7.19
CA TRP A 181 -1.85 -2.96 -7.38
C TRP A 181 -2.18 -4.11 -6.43
N ILE A 182 -2.27 -5.29 -6.99
CA ILE A 182 -2.58 -6.51 -6.26
C ILE A 182 -1.34 -7.40 -6.34
N VAL A 183 -0.75 -7.66 -5.18
CA VAL A 183 0.50 -8.41 -5.02
C VAL A 183 0.19 -9.73 -4.35
N ASP A 184 0.36 -10.82 -5.06
CA ASP A 184 0.11 -12.17 -4.57
C ASP A 184 1.43 -12.87 -4.25
N TYR A 185 1.50 -13.56 -3.11
CA TYR A 185 2.65 -14.35 -2.71
C TYR A 185 2.32 -15.83 -2.68
N ASP A 186 3.34 -16.65 -2.83
CA ASP A 186 3.23 -18.09 -2.64
C ASP A 186 2.92 -18.38 -1.14
N PRO A 187 1.82 -19.09 -0.84
CA PRO A 187 1.44 -19.40 0.54
C PRO A 187 2.49 -20.23 1.30
N ASP A 188 3.32 -20.99 0.57
CA ASP A 188 4.37 -21.83 1.16
C ASP A 188 5.70 -21.11 1.31
N ALA A 189 5.84 -19.94 0.68
CA ALA A 189 7.07 -19.14 0.77
C ALA A 189 7.26 -18.57 2.17
N LYS A 190 8.53 -18.48 2.56
CA LYS A 190 8.93 -17.92 3.86
C LYS A 190 9.79 -16.68 3.67
N TYR A 191 9.63 -15.74 4.58
CA TYR A 191 10.38 -14.50 4.61
C TYR A 191 11.25 -14.40 5.86
N ASP A 192 12.52 -14.11 5.67
CA ASP A 192 13.43 -13.75 6.76
C ASP A 192 13.73 -12.24 6.70
N PRO A 193 13.18 -11.44 7.61
CA PRO A 193 13.40 -10.00 7.64
C PRO A 193 14.84 -9.61 7.97
N LYS A 194 15.68 -10.54 8.44
CA LYS A 194 17.11 -10.30 8.71
C LYS A 194 17.96 -10.46 7.45
N SER A 195 17.43 -11.10 6.42
CA SER A 195 18.16 -11.28 5.16
C SER A 195 18.40 -9.96 4.42
N GLY A 196 17.58 -8.93 4.69
CA GLY A 196 17.58 -7.69 3.93
C GLY A 196 17.05 -7.84 2.50
N VAL A 197 16.60 -9.06 2.12
CA VAL A 197 16.12 -9.36 0.77
C VAL A 197 14.60 -9.45 0.80
N PRO A 198 13.87 -8.55 0.11
CA PRO A 198 12.42 -8.64 -0.01
C PRO A 198 11.98 -9.96 -0.65
N PRO A 199 10.78 -10.48 -0.31
CA PRO A 199 10.25 -11.68 -0.97
C PRO A 199 9.97 -11.40 -2.45
N THR A 200 9.85 -12.46 -3.24
CA THR A 200 9.44 -12.33 -4.64
C THR A 200 7.95 -12.67 -4.76
N PRO A 201 7.09 -11.75 -5.22
CA PRO A 201 5.69 -12.06 -5.50
C PRO A 201 5.59 -13.11 -6.62
N ILE A 202 4.60 -14.00 -6.53
CA ILE A 202 4.26 -14.90 -7.65
C ILE A 202 3.48 -14.19 -8.76
N LYS A 203 2.78 -13.11 -8.38
CA LYS A 203 2.01 -12.31 -9.33
C LYS A 203 1.86 -10.88 -8.83
N VAL A 204 1.97 -9.93 -9.76
CA VAL A 204 1.61 -8.54 -9.54
C VAL A 204 0.64 -8.12 -10.63
N THR A 205 -0.52 -7.61 -10.24
CA THR A 205 -1.59 -7.22 -11.17
C THR A 205 -1.97 -5.76 -10.93
N SER A 206 -2.17 -5.01 -12.01
CA SER A 206 -2.83 -3.72 -11.96
C SER A 206 -4.31 -3.89 -12.30
N LYS A 207 -5.18 -3.38 -11.44
CA LYS A 207 -6.64 -3.39 -11.65
C LYS A 207 -7.17 -1.97 -11.63
N LEU A 208 -7.96 -1.62 -12.65
CA LEU A 208 -8.64 -0.34 -12.75
C LEU A 208 -9.76 -0.24 -11.70
N GLN A 209 -9.87 0.93 -11.08
CA GLN A 209 -11.03 1.32 -10.28
C GLN A 209 -12.13 1.84 -11.23
N ASP A 210 -12.97 0.94 -11.71
CA ASP A 210 -14.14 1.29 -12.53
C ASP A 210 -15.37 1.31 -11.62
N PHE A 211 -15.93 2.49 -11.40
CA PHE A 211 -17.07 2.66 -10.52
C PHE A 211 -18.42 2.58 -11.25
N GLY A 212 -18.42 2.48 -12.58
CA GLY A 212 -19.65 2.42 -13.37
C GLY A 212 -20.52 3.68 -13.25
N GLY A 213 -21.78 3.56 -13.66
CA GLY A 213 -22.72 4.68 -13.69
C GLY A 213 -23.43 5.03 -12.38
N ASP A 214 -23.17 4.29 -11.30
CA ASP A 214 -23.88 4.45 -10.01
C ASP A 214 -23.34 5.62 -9.15
N TYR A 215 -22.24 6.22 -9.58
CA TYR A 215 -21.61 7.37 -8.91
C TYR A 215 -21.58 8.56 -9.85
N PRO A 216 -21.55 9.79 -9.30
CA PRO A 216 -21.41 10.97 -10.13
C PRO A 216 -20.30 10.74 -11.13
N ALA A 217 -20.57 11.09 -12.41
CA ALA A 217 -19.69 10.81 -13.52
C ALA A 217 -18.25 11.22 -13.16
N TYR A 218 -17.45 10.26 -12.81
CA TYR A 218 -16.02 10.47 -12.71
C TYR A 218 -15.51 10.75 -14.11
N PRO A 219 -14.59 11.70 -14.27
CA PRO A 219 -13.99 11.93 -15.57
C PRO A 219 -13.34 10.63 -16.06
N PRO A 220 -13.31 10.44 -17.38
CA PRO A 220 -12.59 9.31 -17.96
C PRO A 220 -11.19 9.21 -17.38
N ARG A 221 -10.72 8.01 -17.24
CA ARG A 221 -9.50 7.60 -16.58
C ARG A 221 -8.28 8.52 -16.77
N ASN A 222 -8.07 9.01 -17.99
CA ASN A 222 -6.93 9.89 -18.32
C ASN A 222 -7.12 11.34 -17.91
N GLU A 223 -8.31 11.72 -17.47
CA GLU A 223 -8.67 13.08 -17.12
C GLU A 223 -8.54 13.38 -15.63
N TRP A 224 -8.37 12.36 -14.81
CA TRP A 224 -8.20 12.53 -13.35
C TRP A 224 -6.96 13.34 -12.98
N GLY A 225 -5.95 13.33 -13.79
CA GLY A 225 -4.76 14.17 -13.68
C GLY A 225 -4.86 15.48 -14.44
N ALA A 226 -5.90 15.67 -15.25
CA ALA A 226 -6.10 16.91 -15.98
C ALA A 226 -6.77 17.95 -15.09
N PRO A 227 -6.48 19.23 -15.25
CA PRO A 227 -7.02 20.32 -14.42
C PRO A 227 -8.50 20.63 -14.66
N GLU A 228 -9.24 19.81 -15.39
CA GLU A 228 -10.68 19.99 -15.69
C GLU A 228 -11.66 19.72 -14.51
N PRO A 229 -11.26 19.07 -13.41
CA PRO A 229 -12.13 18.95 -12.23
C PRO A 229 -12.68 20.28 -11.73
N ASN A 230 -12.01 21.37 -12.03
CA ASN A 230 -12.38 22.71 -11.56
C ASN A 230 -13.69 23.25 -12.13
N LYS A 231 -14.19 22.73 -13.23
CA LYS A 231 -15.48 23.16 -13.79
C LYS A 231 -16.67 22.59 -13.01
N VAL A 232 -16.51 21.40 -12.44
CA VAL A 232 -17.60 20.68 -11.77
C VAL A 232 -17.55 20.90 -10.25
N PHE A 233 -16.37 21.09 -9.69
CA PHE A 233 -16.14 21.14 -8.24
C PHE A 233 -15.65 22.51 -7.77
N LYS A 234 -16.44 23.55 -7.98
CA LYS A 234 -16.14 24.91 -7.50
C LYS A 234 -16.42 25.01 -6.00
N GLY A 235 -15.48 25.57 -5.27
CA GLY A 235 -15.65 25.88 -3.85
C GLY A 235 -14.40 25.59 -3.01
N PRO A 236 -14.47 25.74 -1.69
CA PRO A 236 -13.34 25.51 -0.79
C PRO A 236 -12.87 24.05 -0.74
N THR A 237 -13.59 23.15 -1.39
CA THR A 237 -13.33 21.70 -1.46
C THR A 237 -12.83 21.25 -2.84
N HIS A 238 -12.43 22.18 -3.73
CA HIS A 238 -11.91 21.82 -5.04
C HIS A 238 -10.59 21.05 -4.95
N CYS A 239 -10.34 20.18 -5.93
CA CYS A 239 -9.08 19.43 -6.01
C CYS A 239 -7.89 20.36 -6.27
N ASP A 240 -6.70 19.94 -5.83
CA ASP A 240 -5.44 20.63 -6.14
C ASP A 240 -5.31 20.81 -7.67
N PRO A 241 -5.28 22.05 -8.16
CA PRO A 241 -5.22 22.33 -9.59
C PRO A 241 -3.83 22.13 -10.18
N THR A 242 -2.84 21.74 -9.40
CA THR A 242 -1.46 21.58 -9.91
C THR A 242 -1.43 20.58 -11.06
N PRO A 243 -1.08 20.99 -12.28
CA PRO A 243 -0.95 20.08 -13.40
C PRO A 243 0.06 18.99 -13.08
N LYS A 244 -0.32 17.75 -13.28
CA LYS A 244 0.56 16.59 -13.11
C LYS A 244 0.76 15.95 -14.48
N PRO A 245 1.96 15.46 -14.79
CA PRO A 245 2.18 14.79 -16.07
C PRO A 245 1.25 13.58 -16.18
N LEU A 246 0.66 13.43 -17.36
CA LEU A 246 -0.13 12.25 -17.70
C LEU A 246 0.82 11.07 -17.84
N CYS A 247 0.50 9.98 -17.19
CA CYS A 247 1.22 8.74 -17.36
C CYS A 247 0.54 7.83 -18.38
N PRO A 248 1.31 7.03 -19.11
CA PRO A 248 0.72 5.94 -19.87
C PRO A 248 -0.06 5.03 -18.92
N ALA A 249 -1.13 4.43 -19.46
CA ALA A 249 -1.85 3.40 -18.75
C ALA A 249 -0.90 2.22 -18.46
N PRO A 250 -1.00 1.60 -17.27
CA PRO A 250 -0.29 0.36 -17.00
C PRO A 250 -0.77 -0.78 -17.90
#